data_11e775d12cef84e420efb0ce8799906c
#
_entry.id   11e775d12cef84e420efb0ce8799906c
#
_cell.length_a   1.000
_cell.length_b   1.000
_cell.length_c   1.000
_cell.angle_alpha   90.00
_cell.angle_beta   90.00
_cell.angle_gamma   90.00
#
_symmetry.space_group_name_H-M   'P 1'
#
loop_
_entity.id
_entity.type
_entity.pdbx_description
1 polymer ?
#
loop_
_entity_poly.entity_id
_entity_poly.type
_entity_poly.pdbx_seq_one_letter_code
_entity_poly.pdbx_strand_id
1 'polypeptide(L)'
;AGAFVAPKFPKADMTQAMLVAGPIRVKNLIGKGRSADSAHAGAFNQFSGIVRRQVLSGGRMAIDATTASDQKAIGWRRVTDGNPCTFCAMLASRGPVYQAKTAQGDVMRPSRGGGEKLLYHGHCGCTAEIVYGEWIPNEREQLYIDEYEKAAKMADADGEPRTQETVLWRMRENGIFRDSPLSRNK
;
A
#
# COMPACT_ATOMS: atom_id res chain seq x y z
N ALA A 1 25.68 15.15 11.27
CA ALA A 1 24.72 14.05 11.12
C ALA A 1 23.72 14.16 12.28
N GLY A 2 22.47 14.47 11.98
CA GLY A 2 21.42 14.50 13.00
C GLY A 2 21.15 13.10 13.54
N ALA A 3 20.90 12.98 14.83
CA ALA A 3 20.54 11.70 15.44
C ALA A 3 19.20 11.22 14.84
N PHE A 4 19.21 10.01 14.27
CA PHE A 4 17.98 9.36 13.84
C PHE A 4 17.10 9.04 15.06
N VAL A 5 15.92 9.64 15.11
CA VAL A 5 14.92 9.31 16.11
C VAL A 5 13.96 8.30 15.48
N ALA A 6 14.03 7.06 15.92
CA ALA A 6 13.10 6.02 15.47
C ALA A 6 11.66 6.44 15.78
N PRO A 7 10.75 6.38 14.80
CA PRO A 7 9.35 6.72 15.04
C PRO A 7 8.74 5.78 16.09
N LYS A 8 7.88 6.33 16.94
CA LYS A 8 7.19 5.54 17.98
C LYS A 8 6.25 4.52 17.33
N PHE A 9 6.39 3.28 17.71
CA PHE A 9 5.53 2.21 17.22
C PHE A 9 4.10 2.34 17.81
N PRO A 10 3.03 2.37 17.00
CA PRO A 10 1.66 2.59 17.45
C PRO A 10 1.07 1.31 18.09
N LYS A 11 1.49 0.99 19.32
CA LYS A 11 1.08 -0.24 20.03
C LYS A 11 -0.42 -0.39 20.17
N ALA A 12 -1.14 0.69 20.50
CA ALA A 12 -2.59 0.67 20.72
C ALA A 12 -3.32 0.27 19.43
N ASP A 13 -2.98 0.90 18.32
CA ASP A 13 -3.60 0.63 17.01
C ASP A 13 -3.30 -0.79 16.53
N MET A 14 -2.10 -1.29 16.80
CA MET A 14 -1.73 -2.67 16.48
C MET A 14 -2.55 -3.67 17.28
N THR A 15 -2.66 -3.48 18.60
CA THR A 15 -3.46 -4.36 19.46
C THR A 15 -4.92 -4.39 19.01
N GLN A 16 -5.51 -3.23 18.74
CA GLN A 16 -6.88 -3.14 18.23
C GLN A 16 -7.05 -3.85 16.88
N ALA A 17 -6.13 -3.62 15.94
CA ALA A 17 -6.16 -4.27 14.62
C ALA A 17 -6.08 -5.81 14.73
N MET A 18 -5.23 -6.31 15.63
CA MET A 18 -5.10 -7.76 15.88
C MET A 18 -6.35 -8.35 16.53
N LEU A 19 -6.97 -7.67 17.49
CA LEU A 19 -8.23 -8.10 18.10
C LEU A 19 -9.36 -8.18 17.08
N VAL A 20 -9.48 -7.16 16.23
CA VAL A 20 -10.52 -7.12 15.18
C VAL A 20 -10.31 -8.21 14.14
N ALA A 21 -9.07 -8.43 13.70
CA ALA A 21 -8.77 -9.43 12.66
C ALA A 21 -8.75 -10.88 13.18
N GLY A 22 -8.47 -11.08 14.46
CA GLY A 22 -8.44 -12.39 15.11
C GLY A 22 -9.76 -12.74 15.79
N PRO A 23 -9.87 -12.60 17.12
CA PRO A 23 -11.01 -13.12 17.90
C PRO A 23 -12.37 -12.55 17.47
N ILE A 24 -12.45 -11.24 17.22
CA ILE A 24 -13.70 -10.58 16.80
C ILE A 24 -14.13 -11.09 15.42
N ARG A 25 -13.19 -11.28 14.51
CA ARG A 25 -13.48 -11.83 13.18
C ARG A 25 -14.02 -13.25 13.25
N VAL A 26 -13.41 -14.13 14.06
CA VAL A 26 -13.90 -15.50 14.29
C VAL A 26 -15.35 -15.46 14.77
N LYS A 27 -15.61 -14.71 15.85
CA LYS A 27 -16.96 -14.54 16.39
C LYS A 27 -17.97 -14.07 15.34
N ASN A 28 -17.59 -13.07 14.54
CA ASN A 28 -18.47 -12.53 13.51
C ASN A 28 -18.74 -13.54 12.38
N LEU A 29 -17.76 -14.36 11.99
CA LEU A 29 -17.92 -15.35 10.94
C LEU A 29 -18.81 -16.53 11.42
N ILE A 30 -18.64 -16.97 12.66
CA ILE A 30 -19.51 -18.00 13.28
C ILE A 30 -20.95 -17.44 13.39
N GLY A 31 -21.14 -16.20 13.84
CA GLY A 31 -22.45 -15.57 13.90
C GLY A 31 -23.14 -15.40 12.54
N LYS A 32 -22.38 -15.47 11.43
CA LYS A 32 -22.88 -15.50 10.05
C LYS A 32 -23.09 -16.92 9.51
N GLY A 33 -23.05 -17.95 10.35
CA GLY A 33 -23.29 -19.34 9.98
C GLY A 33 -22.09 -20.06 9.35
N ARG A 34 -20.88 -19.52 9.45
CA ARG A 34 -19.68 -20.24 8.99
C ARG A 34 -19.31 -21.33 10.00
N SER A 35 -18.77 -22.47 9.52
CA SER A 35 -18.19 -23.47 10.41
C SER A 35 -16.99 -22.89 11.19
N ALA A 36 -16.68 -23.47 12.34
CA ALA A 36 -15.56 -23.05 13.18
C ALA A 36 -14.24 -23.03 12.39
N ASP A 37 -13.96 -24.09 11.63
CA ASP A 37 -12.72 -24.21 10.84
C ASP A 37 -12.65 -23.11 9.75
N SER A 38 -13.74 -22.87 9.04
CA SER A 38 -13.83 -21.79 8.02
C SER A 38 -13.68 -20.42 8.65
N ALA A 39 -14.22 -20.20 9.86
CA ALA A 39 -14.11 -18.96 10.59
C ALA A 39 -12.66 -18.72 11.06
N HIS A 40 -12.02 -19.75 11.61
CA HIS A 40 -10.60 -19.69 12.02
C HIS A 40 -9.67 -19.44 10.81
N ALA A 41 -9.84 -20.17 9.70
CA ALA A 41 -9.03 -19.98 8.50
C ALA A 41 -9.17 -18.55 7.94
N GLY A 42 -10.39 -18.02 7.88
CA GLY A 42 -10.66 -16.65 7.41
C GLY A 42 -10.09 -15.58 8.34
N ALA A 43 -10.15 -15.79 9.65
CA ALA A 43 -9.55 -14.88 10.63
C ALA A 43 -8.02 -14.95 10.60
N PHE A 44 -7.43 -16.14 10.50
CA PHE A 44 -6.00 -16.34 10.41
C PHE A 44 -5.39 -15.65 9.18
N ASN A 45 -6.04 -15.78 8.03
CA ASN A 45 -5.60 -15.09 6.82
C ASN A 45 -5.57 -13.57 7.00
N GLN A 46 -6.62 -12.97 7.56
CA GLN A 46 -6.66 -11.53 7.81
C GLN A 46 -5.62 -11.10 8.87
N PHE A 47 -5.49 -11.86 9.94
CA PHE A 47 -4.53 -11.61 11.01
C PHE A 47 -3.07 -11.65 10.50
N SER A 48 -2.73 -12.66 9.70
CA SER A 48 -1.41 -12.80 9.07
C SER A 48 -1.07 -11.59 8.19
N GLY A 49 -2.04 -11.08 7.43
CA GLY A 49 -1.85 -9.86 6.63
C GLY A 49 -1.56 -8.62 7.48
N ILE A 50 -2.22 -8.49 8.63
CA ILE A 50 -1.97 -7.39 9.57
C ILE A 50 -0.59 -7.52 10.19
N VAL A 51 -0.21 -8.71 10.67
CA VAL A 51 1.13 -8.96 11.24
C VAL A 51 2.22 -8.60 10.22
N ARG A 52 2.11 -9.13 8.98
CA ARG A 52 3.07 -8.81 7.91
C ARG A 52 3.18 -7.30 7.67
N ARG A 53 2.04 -6.60 7.61
CA ARG A 53 2.03 -5.14 7.45
C ARG A 53 2.77 -4.44 8.59
N GLN A 54 2.54 -4.85 9.84
CA GLN A 54 3.16 -4.22 11.01
C GLN A 54 4.68 -4.46 11.05
N VAL A 55 5.13 -5.68 10.76
CA VAL A 55 6.56 -6.00 10.68
C VAL A 55 7.28 -5.13 9.66
N LEU A 56 6.69 -4.97 8.47
CA LEU A 56 7.27 -4.14 7.41
C LEU A 56 7.14 -2.63 7.68
N SER A 57 6.18 -2.22 8.52
CA SER A 57 5.97 -0.79 8.80
C SER A 57 7.17 -0.13 9.47
N GLY A 58 7.89 -0.84 10.34
CA GLY A 58 9.10 -0.30 10.97
C GLY A 58 10.14 0.18 9.96
N GLY A 59 10.47 -0.67 8.98
CA GLY A 59 11.40 -0.31 7.91
C GLY A 59 10.90 0.83 7.03
N ARG A 60 9.61 0.82 6.67
CA ARG A 60 8.98 1.87 5.86
C ARG A 60 9.01 3.23 6.56
N MET A 61 8.72 3.25 7.87
CA MET A 61 8.78 4.47 8.68
C MET A 61 10.23 4.97 8.83
N ALA A 62 11.21 4.06 8.94
CA ALA A 62 12.61 4.43 8.98
C ALA A 62 13.06 5.09 7.68
N ILE A 63 12.67 4.56 6.53
CA ILE A 63 12.95 5.16 5.21
C ILE A 63 12.33 6.55 5.09
N ASP A 64 11.06 6.71 5.47
CA ASP A 64 10.36 8.00 5.43
C ASP A 64 11.07 9.05 6.33
N ALA A 65 11.37 8.69 7.55
CA ALA A 65 12.07 9.56 8.50
C ALA A 65 13.50 9.92 8.04
N THR A 66 14.23 8.95 7.45
CA THR A 66 15.57 9.20 6.91
C THR A 66 15.51 10.14 5.71
N THR A 67 14.57 9.91 4.78
CA THR A 67 14.37 10.80 3.63
C THR A 67 14.04 12.22 4.07
N ALA A 68 13.27 12.38 5.14
CA ALA A 68 12.94 13.70 5.71
C ALA A 68 14.14 14.45 6.27
N SER A 69 15.13 13.73 6.80
CA SER A 69 16.29 14.31 7.48
C SER A 69 17.52 14.41 6.59
N ASP A 70 17.58 13.66 5.50
CA ASP A 70 18.72 13.63 4.58
C ASP A 70 18.50 14.56 3.38
N GLN A 71 19.20 15.70 3.38
CA GLN A 71 19.11 16.70 2.31
C GLN A 71 19.62 16.20 0.94
N LYS A 72 20.37 15.09 0.90
CA LYS A 72 20.85 14.49 -0.35
C LYS A 72 19.80 13.56 -0.98
N ALA A 73 18.82 13.10 -0.22
CA ALA A 73 17.75 12.28 -0.74
C ALA A 73 16.80 13.14 -1.57
N ILE A 74 16.55 12.74 -2.82
CA ILE A 74 15.56 13.41 -3.67
C ILE A 74 14.12 12.99 -3.31
N GLY A 75 13.97 11.85 -2.64
CA GLY A 75 12.71 11.28 -2.20
C GLY A 75 12.87 9.79 -1.93
N TRP A 76 11.78 9.13 -1.66
CA TRP A 76 11.74 7.67 -1.65
C TRP A 76 10.74 7.14 -2.66
N ARG A 77 10.95 5.94 -3.15
CA ARG A 77 10.09 5.24 -4.08
C ARG A 77 9.52 3.96 -3.46
N ARG A 78 8.40 3.52 -3.99
CA ARG A 78 7.83 2.21 -3.64
C ARG A 78 8.51 1.12 -4.45
N VAL A 79 9.04 0.11 -3.76
CA VAL A 79 9.57 -1.11 -4.37
C VAL A 79 8.57 -2.23 -4.14
N THR A 80 8.12 -2.87 -5.22
CA THR A 80 7.14 -3.95 -5.16
C THR A 80 7.79 -5.29 -4.84
N ASP A 81 7.00 -6.22 -4.31
CA ASP A 81 7.43 -7.60 -4.01
C ASP A 81 7.47 -8.53 -5.24
N GLY A 82 7.35 -7.96 -6.45
CA GLY A 82 7.38 -8.72 -7.70
C GLY A 82 6.01 -9.17 -8.21
N ASN A 83 4.99 -9.19 -7.36
CA ASN A 83 3.60 -9.46 -7.73
C ASN A 83 2.68 -8.43 -7.05
N PRO A 84 2.74 -7.15 -7.48
CA PRO A 84 1.99 -6.08 -6.83
C PRO A 84 0.50 -6.18 -7.11
N CYS A 85 -0.29 -5.66 -6.20
CA CYS A 85 -1.67 -5.28 -6.51
C CYS A 85 -1.68 -4.01 -7.39
N THR A 86 -2.78 -3.75 -8.10
CA THR A 86 -2.93 -2.59 -8.97
C THR A 86 -2.61 -1.28 -8.24
N PHE A 87 -3.05 -1.13 -7.00
CA PHE A 87 -2.77 0.05 -6.19
C PHE A 87 -1.26 0.24 -5.93
N CYS A 88 -0.54 -0.85 -5.62
CA CYS A 88 0.91 -0.78 -5.41
C CYS A 88 1.68 -0.50 -6.70
N ALA A 89 1.25 -1.08 -7.83
CA ALA A 89 1.82 -0.79 -9.15
C ALA A 89 1.62 0.69 -9.53
N MET A 90 0.41 1.23 -9.35
CA MET A 90 0.11 2.64 -9.57
C MET A 90 0.97 3.56 -8.70
N LEU A 91 1.21 3.21 -7.44
CA LEU A 91 2.08 4.02 -6.58
C LEU A 91 3.56 3.89 -6.93
N ALA A 92 3.99 2.72 -7.40
CA ALA A 92 5.36 2.48 -7.84
C ALA A 92 5.69 3.19 -9.16
N SER A 93 4.71 3.37 -10.05
CA SER A 93 4.90 4.09 -11.32
C SER A 93 5.31 5.56 -11.15
N ARG A 94 5.06 6.13 -9.98
CA ARG A 94 5.36 7.54 -9.69
C ARG A 94 6.85 7.81 -9.42
N GLY A 95 7.67 6.78 -9.24
CA GLY A 95 9.07 6.93 -8.91
C GLY A 95 9.31 7.57 -7.52
N PRO A 96 10.43 8.32 -7.33
CA PRO A 96 10.85 8.85 -6.03
C PRO A 96 10.19 10.19 -5.67
N VAL A 97 8.88 10.31 -5.90
CA VAL A 97 8.12 11.56 -5.60
C VAL A 97 7.72 11.68 -4.15
N TYR A 98 7.91 10.63 -3.35
CA TYR A 98 7.49 10.61 -1.96
C TYR A 98 8.55 11.29 -1.09
N GLN A 99 8.17 12.42 -0.51
CA GLN A 99 8.93 13.13 0.51
C GLN A 99 8.13 13.10 1.81
N ALA A 100 8.80 13.20 2.96
CA ALA A 100 8.13 13.12 4.26
C ALA A 100 6.92 14.04 4.41
N LYS A 101 6.92 15.21 3.76
CA LYS A 101 5.81 16.18 3.80
C LYS A 101 4.71 15.86 2.77
N THR A 102 5.04 15.29 1.61
CA THR A 102 4.09 14.97 0.54
C THR A 102 3.52 13.57 0.72
N ALA A 103 4.32 12.64 1.21
CA ALA A 103 3.86 11.30 1.56
C ALA A 103 2.83 11.33 2.69
N GLN A 104 2.95 12.22 3.67
CA GLN A 104 1.94 12.40 4.72
C GLN A 104 0.63 12.97 4.18
N GLY A 105 0.65 13.88 3.22
CA GLY A 105 -0.55 14.48 2.64
C GLY A 105 -1.35 13.54 1.75
N ASP A 106 -0.67 12.79 0.85
CA ASP A 106 -1.32 11.90 -0.12
C ASP A 106 -1.45 10.45 0.37
N VAL A 107 -0.63 10.06 1.34
CA VAL A 107 -0.54 8.70 1.89
C VAL A 107 -1.49 8.49 3.06
N MET A 108 -1.93 9.57 3.68
CA MET A 108 -2.79 9.55 4.85
C MET A 108 -4.18 10.09 4.54
N ARG A 109 -5.06 9.28 3.96
CA ARG A 109 -6.49 9.53 4.14
C ARG A 109 -6.85 9.17 5.58
N PRO A 110 -7.41 10.09 6.37
CA PRO A 110 -7.89 9.75 7.70
C PRO A 110 -8.92 8.63 7.58
N SER A 111 -8.69 7.54 8.31
CA SER A 111 -9.74 6.54 8.46
C SER A 111 -10.91 7.16 9.21
N ARG A 112 -12.13 6.69 8.97
CA ARG A 112 -13.31 7.07 9.76
C ARG A 112 -13.15 6.88 11.28
N GLY A 113 -11.96 6.50 11.76
CA GLY A 113 -11.60 6.30 13.16
C GLY A 113 -10.34 7.05 13.63
N GLY A 114 -9.85 8.06 12.89
CA GLY A 114 -8.84 9.00 13.41
C GLY A 114 -7.39 8.49 13.50
N GLY A 115 -7.04 7.33 12.92
CA GLY A 115 -5.65 6.82 12.90
C GLY A 115 -4.93 7.13 11.59
N GLU A 116 -3.61 7.28 11.66
CA GLU A 116 -2.72 7.45 10.50
C GLU A 116 -2.81 6.23 9.57
N LYS A 117 -3.24 6.43 8.32
CA LYS A 117 -3.30 5.35 7.33
C LYS A 117 -2.01 5.32 6.52
N LEU A 118 -1.14 4.39 6.88
CA LEU A 118 -0.10 3.95 5.98
C LEU A 118 -0.74 3.36 4.70
N LEU A 119 -0.26 3.77 3.52
CA LEU A 119 -0.71 3.28 2.19
C LEU A 119 -0.41 1.80 1.91
N TYR A 120 -0.18 1.03 2.95
CA TYR A 120 0.10 -0.38 2.84
C TYR A 120 -1.07 -1.17 3.43
N HIS A 121 -1.78 -1.90 2.56
CA HIS A 121 -2.87 -2.79 2.98
C HIS A 121 -2.35 -4.09 3.62
N GLY A 122 -3.23 -4.88 4.20
CA GLY A 122 -2.89 -6.24 4.64
C GLY A 122 -2.31 -7.07 3.49
N HIS A 123 -1.38 -7.96 3.78
CA HIS A 123 -0.64 -8.79 2.82
C HIS A 123 0.25 -8.01 1.82
N CYS A 124 0.43 -6.71 1.98
CA CYS A 124 1.33 -5.94 1.13
C CYS A 124 2.79 -6.25 1.45
N GLY A 125 3.51 -6.82 0.49
CA GLY A 125 4.95 -7.10 0.58
C GLY A 125 5.85 -5.97 0.07
N CYS A 126 5.26 -4.90 -0.48
CA CYS A 126 6.03 -3.78 -1.01
C CYS A 126 6.79 -3.04 0.09
N THR A 127 7.97 -2.53 -0.25
CA THR A 127 8.85 -1.76 0.64
C THR A 127 9.02 -0.33 0.13
N ALA A 128 9.81 0.46 0.84
CA ALA A 128 10.27 1.78 0.42
C ALA A 128 11.78 1.75 0.23
N GLU A 129 12.30 2.60 -0.64
CA GLU A 129 13.73 2.76 -0.90
C GLU A 129 14.03 4.23 -1.10
N ILE A 130 15.09 4.74 -0.44
CA ILE A 130 15.56 6.13 -0.61
C ILE A 130 16.28 6.22 -1.95
N VAL A 131 16.05 7.31 -2.67
CA VAL A 131 16.72 7.58 -3.95
C VAL A 131 17.60 8.81 -3.81
N TYR A 132 18.85 8.67 -4.26
CA TYR A 132 19.85 9.70 -4.34
C TYR A 132 20.22 9.95 -5.81
N GLY A 133 20.07 11.17 -6.28
CA GLY A 133 20.36 11.50 -7.67
C GLY A 133 19.27 11.07 -8.67
N GLU A 134 19.65 10.88 -9.93
CA GLU A 134 18.74 10.53 -10.99
C GLU A 134 18.14 9.12 -10.80
N TRP A 135 16.83 9.00 -10.97
CA TRP A 135 16.14 7.71 -10.97
C TRP A 135 15.81 7.26 -12.39
N ILE A 136 16.30 6.09 -12.73
CA ILE A 136 16.01 5.43 -14.00
C ILE A 136 15.15 4.20 -13.69
N PRO A 137 13.92 4.09 -14.23
CA PRO A 137 13.06 2.95 -14.00
C PRO A 137 13.68 1.69 -14.62
N ASN A 138 13.63 0.58 -13.91
CA ASN A 138 13.92 -0.73 -14.48
C ASN A 138 12.72 -1.22 -15.32
N GLU A 139 12.90 -2.34 -16.06
CA GLU A 139 11.87 -2.89 -16.96
C GLU A 139 10.51 -3.08 -16.27
N ARG A 140 10.51 -3.55 -15.03
CA ARG A 140 9.28 -3.75 -14.27
C ARG A 140 8.62 -2.44 -13.86
N GLU A 141 9.41 -1.46 -13.47
CA GLU A 141 8.90 -0.12 -13.15
C GLU A 141 8.38 0.59 -14.40
N GLN A 142 9.06 0.37 -15.53
CA GLN A 142 8.57 0.87 -16.82
C GLN A 142 7.20 0.28 -17.16
N LEU A 143 6.99 -1.02 -16.94
CA LEU A 143 5.67 -1.63 -17.12
C LEU A 143 4.59 -0.95 -16.25
N TYR A 144 4.92 -0.56 -15.02
CA TYR A 144 3.95 0.15 -14.16
C TYR A 144 3.65 1.54 -14.69
N ILE A 145 4.65 2.23 -15.24
CA ILE A 145 4.49 3.55 -15.86
C ILE A 145 3.60 3.43 -17.10
N ASP A 146 3.89 2.47 -17.98
CA ASP A 146 3.15 2.25 -19.22
C ASP A 146 1.68 1.92 -18.94
N GLU A 147 1.40 1.06 -17.96
CA GLU A 147 0.02 0.73 -17.57
C GLU A 147 -0.71 1.90 -16.90
N TYR A 148 -0.01 2.73 -16.14
CA TYR A 148 -0.57 3.97 -15.59
C TYR A 148 -0.94 4.95 -16.72
N GLU A 149 -0.03 5.18 -17.66
CA GLU A 149 -0.27 6.09 -18.78
C GLU A 149 -1.38 5.60 -19.70
N LYS A 150 -1.42 4.31 -19.97
CA LYS A 150 -2.51 3.68 -20.73
C LYS A 150 -3.86 3.92 -20.05
N ALA A 151 -3.95 3.67 -18.75
CA ALA A 151 -5.15 3.91 -17.97
C ALA A 151 -5.57 5.38 -17.95
N ALA A 152 -4.60 6.30 -17.85
CA ALA A 152 -4.84 7.74 -17.90
C ALA A 152 -5.37 8.18 -19.27
N LYS A 153 -4.81 7.65 -20.36
CA LYS A 153 -5.29 7.92 -21.73
C LYS A 153 -6.71 7.38 -21.97
N MET A 154 -7.03 6.22 -21.38
CA MET A 154 -8.40 5.69 -21.44
C MET A 154 -9.40 6.62 -20.73
N ALA A 155 -9.04 7.11 -19.53
CA ALA A 155 -9.88 8.08 -18.83
C ALA A 155 -10.10 9.36 -19.63
N ASP A 156 -9.06 9.90 -20.27
CA ASP A 156 -9.18 11.08 -21.14
C ASP A 156 -10.11 10.84 -22.33
N ALA A 157 -9.99 9.68 -22.98
CA ALA A 157 -10.80 9.33 -24.15
C ALA A 157 -12.30 9.25 -23.78
N ASP A 158 -12.60 8.85 -22.55
CA ASP A 158 -13.97 8.77 -22.03
C ASP A 158 -14.44 10.09 -21.37
N GLY A 159 -13.61 11.15 -21.39
CA GLY A 159 -13.92 12.43 -20.77
C GLY A 159 -13.93 12.43 -19.25
N GLU A 160 -13.29 11.44 -18.63
CA GLU A 160 -13.19 11.31 -17.18
C GLU A 160 -11.98 12.08 -16.63
N PRO A 161 -12.09 12.67 -15.42
CA PRO A 161 -10.95 13.36 -14.82
C PRO A 161 -9.85 12.34 -14.43
N ARG A 162 -8.58 12.72 -14.62
CA ARG A 162 -7.42 11.90 -14.20
C ARG A 162 -7.24 11.88 -12.69
N THR A 163 -8.25 11.46 -11.95
CA THR A 163 -8.13 11.24 -10.50
C THR A 163 -7.41 9.93 -10.22
N GLN A 164 -6.85 9.82 -9.00
CA GLN A 164 -6.27 8.55 -8.55
C GLN A 164 -7.28 7.40 -8.63
N GLU A 165 -8.53 7.67 -8.32
CA GLU A 165 -9.61 6.67 -8.30
C GLU A 165 -9.93 6.19 -9.72
N THR A 166 -10.09 7.12 -10.66
CA THR A 166 -10.38 6.82 -12.07
C THR A 166 -9.25 6.01 -12.69
N VAL A 167 -8.01 6.47 -12.56
CA VAL A 167 -6.85 5.76 -13.13
C VAL A 167 -6.70 4.38 -12.50
N LEU A 168 -6.86 4.26 -11.18
CA LEU A 168 -6.79 2.97 -10.49
C LEU A 168 -7.88 2.00 -10.98
N TRP A 169 -9.08 2.50 -11.24
CA TRP A 169 -10.16 1.70 -11.78
C TRP A 169 -9.83 1.19 -13.18
N ARG A 170 -9.35 2.07 -14.09
CA ARG A 170 -8.92 1.70 -15.44
C ARG A 170 -7.76 0.71 -15.45
N MET A 171 -6.76 0.88 -14.57
CA MET A 171 -5.69 -0.11 -14.42
C MET A 171 -6.21 -1.49 -13.99
N ARG A 172 -7.28 -1.54 -13.18
CA ARG A 172 -7.93 -2.80 -12.81
C ARG A 172 -8.65 -3.45 -13.97
N GLU A 173 -9.29 -2.68 -14.83
CA GLU A 173 -9.93 -3.18 -16.06
C GLU A 173 -8.92 -3.84 -17.00
N ASN A 174 -7.72 -3.30 -17.11
CA ASN A 174 -6.64 -3.90 -17.92
C ASN A 174 -6.24 -5.31 -17.46
N GLY A 175 -6.52 -5.68 -16.20
CA GLY A 175 -6.36 -7.05 -15.71
C GLY A 175 -4.93 -7.54 -15.50
N ILE A 176 -3.92 -6.67 -15.59
CA ILE A 176 -2.49 -7.03 -15.49
C ILE A 176 -2.09 -7.41 -14.05
N PHE A 177 -2.70 -6.75 -13.05
CA PHE A 177 -2.32 -6.90 -11.65
C PHE A 177 -3.33 -7.75 -10.86
N ARG A 178 -2.86 -8.42 -9.80
CA ARG A 178 -3.58 -9.50 -9.10
C ARG A 178 -4.92 -9.15 -8.44
N ASP A 179 -5.21 -7.86 -8.17
CA ASP A 179 -6.48 -7.43 -7.54
C ASP A 179 -7.46 -6.81 -8.54
N SER A 180 -7.22 -7.04 -9.80
CA SER A 180 -8.14 -6.67 -10.87
C SER A 180 -9.53 -7.29 -10.63
N PRO A 181 -10.63 -6.57 -10.89
CA PRO A 181 -11.97 -7.15 -10.81
C PRO A 181 -12.13 -8.41 -11.65
N LEU A 182 -11.47 -8.46 -12.80
CA LEU A 182 -11.47 -9.62 -13.70
C LEU A 182 -10.76 -10.83 -13.11
N SER A 183 -9.82 -10.65 -12.18
CA SER A 183 -9.12 -11.75 -11.51
C SER A 183 -9.93 -12.36 -10.37
N ARG A 184 -10.97 -11.69 -9.87
CA ARG A 184 -11.82 -12.18 -8.78
C ARG A 184 -12.94 -13.11 -9.24
N ASN A 185 -13.26 -13.08 -10.52
CA ASN A 185 -14.34 -13.86 -11.14
C ASN A 185 -13.79 -15.08 -11.91
N LYS A 186 -12.53 -15.40 -11.77
CA LYS A 186 -11.88 -16.62 -12.25
C LYS A 186 -11.48 -17.46 -11.04
#